data_a1f81c0ada1eece1a9ab550a7feef028
#
_entry.id   a1f81c0ada1eece1a9ab550a7feef028
#
_cell.length_a   1.000
_cell.length_b   1.000
_cell.length_c   1.000
_cell.angle_alpha   90.00
_cell.angle_beta   90.00
_cell.angle_gamma   90.00
#
_symmetry.space_group_name_H-M   'P 1'
#
loop_
_entity.id
_entity.type
_entity.pdbx_description
1 polymer ?
#
loop_
_entity_poly.entity_id
_entity_poly.type
_entity_poly.pdbx_seq_one_letter_code
_entity_poly.pdbx_strand_id
1 'polypeptide(L)'
;MKSTRKGLAVLLVLSCLLTVCSGCGAGEAAASSQPASVSALSEQPLDAPAAQTTIPDADSSSSMVEEAVPQVVSDTPTELRMFVCIPDHIKQYISKMEDLDGFVEAEALTNVHVTFSTASNETLADQFGLMVASGDYPDLCSNVPTNYSGGLNKARSDEFIVNLSSEIEANAPDYLAFVTADNTIYQSVVNDEGQFLAVYQVASDAIVDQGWVIRQDYLDQVGLDMPKTVDQWEQVLTAFRDQLGLSDPMLLRPNLESIASAWGVADYMAEASNPMNYATWLYNQEGTVKTVFLEDGYRAFLEKLSHWYDTGLINRDFVSRGGERDNAYKRVYYSGQAGIFYCNNLSDLALENFEGETVALRPMPYPVLEEGEINQFGAKRDRIRNASISVTTGCEDVALALRWLNFWFTETGVNLANYGREGISWESKDDGTWQFTDLVLNNPDGMSEFEARSFYSLADTIPTKLDPTRETTGYGDWEWSCVDTWASTSTAAYRISSAVALNEEESDTYNTYATDIETYAMENLLKFVTGEQDISTQYPEFQRICKELGAEACVAAYQGAVTRFINR
;
A
#
# COMPACT_ATOMS: atom_id res chain seq x y z
N MET A 1 -54.42 16.95 -30.27
CA MET A 1 -54.06 18.38 -30.34
C MET A 1 -52.58 18.49 -29.99
N LYS A 2 -51.81 19.03 -30.93
CA LYS A 2 -50.35 19.21 -30.90
C LYS A 2 -49.95 20.32 -29.91
N SER A 3 -48.89 20.13 -29.17
CA SER A 3 -48.05 21.25 -28.73
C SER A 3 -46.62 20.77 -28.50
N THR A 4 -45.77 21.18 -29.39
CA THR A 4 -44.31 21.14 -29.39
C THR A 4 -43.74 22.20 -28.45
N ARG A 5 -42.71 21.86 -27.65
CA ARG A 5 -41.76 22.86 -27.13
C ARG A 5 -40.32 22.39 -27.38
N LYS A 6 -39.61 23.28 -28.03
CA LYS A 6 -38.23 23.17 -28.52
C LYS A 6 -37.26 23.39 -27.36
N GLY A 7 -36.22 22.58 -27.33
CA GLY A 7 -35.02 22.80 -26.49
C GLY A 7 -34.13 23.92 -27.04
N LEU A 8 -33.44 24.58 -26.15
CA LEU A 8 -32.41 25.58 -26.47
C LEU A 8 -31.07 25.05 -25.87
N ALA A 9 -30.19 24.64 -26.77
CA ALA A 9 -28.81 24.32 -26.43
C ALA A 9 -27.99 25.61 -26.47
N VAL A 10 -27.26 25.92 -25.40
CA VAL A 10 -26.28 27.02 -25.36
C VAL A 10 -24.89 26.41 -25.50
N LEU A 11 -24.25 26.64 -26.64
CA LEU A 11 -22.84 26.39 -26.89
C LEU A 11 -22.06 27.59 -26.35
N LEU A 12 -21.12 27.34 -25.45
CA LEU A 12 -20.08 28.30 -25.05
C LEU A 12 -18.76 27.88 -25.70
N VAL A 13 -18.34 28.70 -26.68
CA VAL A 13 -17.03 28.63 -27.34
C VAL A 13 -16.06 29.50 -26.53
N LEU A 14 -14.99 28.96 -26.01
CA LEU A 14 -13.90 29.72 -25.40
C LEU A 14 -12.70 29.73 -26.34
N SER A 15 -12.39 30.90 -26.87
CA SER A 15 -11.23 31.17 -27.73
C SER A 15 -10.01 31.46 -26.88
N CYS A 16 -8.93 30.68 -27.06
CA CYS A 16 -7.60 31.02 -26.53
C CYS A 16 -6.84 31.86 -27.55
N LEU A 17 -6.45 33.07 -27.14
CA LEU A 17 -5.50 33.93 -27.86
C LEU A 17 -4.08 33.55 -27.49
N LEU A 18 -3.29 33.17 -28.49
CA LEU A 18 -1.84 33.08 -28.45
C LEU A 18 -1.23 34.48 -28.61
N THR A 19 -0.36 34.87 -27.71
CA THR A 19 0.55 36.01 -27.91
C THR A 19 2.00 35.50 -27.87
N VAL A 20 2.64 35.57 -29.00
CA VAL A 20 4.07 35.35 -29.20
C VAL A 20 4.78 36.67 -28.96
N CYS A 21 5.81 36.70 -28.15
CA CYS A 21 6.81 37.77 -28.16
C CYS A 21 8.21 37.16 -28.16
N SER A 22 8.87 37.36 -29.30
CA SER A 22 10.31 37.14 -29.50
C SER A 22 11.10 38.33 -28.92
N GLY A 23 12.25 38.04 -28.35
CA GLY A 23 13.24 39.07 -27.99
C GLY A 23 14.61 38.45 -27.76
N CYS A 24 15.49 38.62 -28.74
CA CYS A 24 16.90 38.27 -28.71
C CYS A 24 17.70 39.19 -27.79
N GLY A 25 18.79 38.68 -27.23
CA GLY A 25 19.87 39.48 -26.66
C GLY A 25 21.02 38.62 -26.16
N ALA A 26 22.10 38.59 -26.92
CA ALA A 26 23.36 37.90 -26.61
C ALA A 26 24.24 38.71 -25.65
N GLY A 27 25.09 38.06 -24.89
CA GLY A 27 26.14 38.66 -24.10
C GLY A 27 27.03 37.60 -23.43
N GLU A 28 28.16 37.34 -24.04
CA GLU A 28 29.29 36.57 -23.49
C GLU A 28 29.95 37.26 -22.29
N ALA A 29 30.41 36.45 -21.33
CA ALA A 29 31.76 36.64 -20.73
C ALA A 29 32.11 35.43 -19.85
N ALA A 30 33.23 34.82 -20.20
CA ALA A 30 33.89 33.76 -19.47
C ALA A 30 34.70 34.34 -18.29
N ALA A 31 34.81 33.61 -17.19
CA ALA A 31 35.99 33.67 -16.31
C ALA A 31 36.15 32.35 -15.55
N SER A 32 37.24 31.72 -15.79
CA SER A 32 37.84 30.56 -15.15
C SER A 32 38.33 30.85 -13.75
N SER A 33 38.21 29.92 -12.80
CA SER A 33 39.19 29.76 -11.71
C SER A 33 39.21 28.31 -11.23
N GLN A 34 40.35 27.66 -11.42
CA GLN A 34 40.70 26.34 -10.90
C GLN A 34 41.09 26.42 -9.42
N PRO A 35 41.03 25.28 -8.67
CA PRO A 35 41.19 25.24 -7.24
C PRO A 35 42.64 25.14 -6.79
N ALA A 36 42.87 25.68 -5.59
CA ALA A 36 44.17 25.62 -4.90
C ALA A 36 44.27 24.29 -4.10
N SER A 37 45.39 23.63 -4.31
CA SER A 37 45.92 22.49 -3.57
C SER A 37 46.33 22.89 -2.14
N VAL A 38 45.94 22.06 -1.16
CA VAL A 38 46.53 22.07 0.19
C VAL A 38 47.04 20.69 0.56
N SER A 39 48.26 20.71 1.07
CA SER A 39 49.21 19.64 1.30
C SER A 39 48.83 18.63 2.38
N ALA A 40 49.37 17.42 2.16
CA ALA A 40 49.48 16.32 3.09
C ALA A 40 50.16 16.68 4.43
N LEU A 41 49.67 16.12 5.50
CA LEU A 41 50.43 15.93 6.77
C LEU A 41 50.43 14.46 7.14
N SER A 42 51.63 14.02 7.46
CA SER A 42 52.21 12.70 7.63
C SER A 42 51.62 11.84 8.75
N GLU A 43 51.62 10.55 8.46
CA GLU A 43 51.48 9.43 9.36
C GLU A 43 52.56 9.36 10.46
N GLN A 44 52.22 8.84 11.62
CA GLN A 44 53.09 8.00 12.42
C GLN A 44 52.27 6.91 13.19
N PRO A 45 52.75 5.68 13.30
CA PRO A 45 52.02 4.54 13.84
C PRO A 45 52.25 4.33 15.31
N LEU A 46 51.24 3.78 16.01
CA LEU A 46 51.38 3.27 17.37
C LEU A 46 51.29 1.73 17.36
N ASP A 47 52.35 1.10 17.83
CA ASP A 47 52.52 -0.34 18.03
C ASP A 47 51.51 -0.92 19.04
N ALA A 48 50.95 -2.09 18.71
CA ALA A 48 50.31 -3.01 19.65
C ALA A 48 50.91 -4.42 19.51
N PRO A 49 51.11 -5.17 20.61
CA PRO A 49 51.85 -6.43 20.56
C PRO A 49 50.99 -7.61 20.11
N ALA A 50 51.58 -8.43 19.25
CA ALA A 50 51.02 -9.66 18.72
C ALA A 50 50.96 -10.75 19.81
N ALA A 51 49.82 -11.38 19.96
CA ALA A 51 49.68 -12.70 20.57
C ALA A 51 49.49 -13.74 19.45
N GLN A 52 50.48 -14.59 19.31
CA GLN A 52 50.44 -15.77 18.43
C GLN A 52 49.56 -16.85 19.05
N THR A 53 48.49 -17.24 18.36
CA THR A 53 47.80 -18.50 18.62
C THR A 53 47.81 -19.31 17.32
N THR A 54 48.41 -20.46 17.40
CA THR A 54 48.58 -21.45 16.35
C THR A 54 47.22 -22.04 15.94
N ILE A 55 46.94 -21.96 14.64
CA ILE A 55 45.78 -22.60 14.01
C ILE A 55 46.22 -23.98 13.52
N PRO A 56 45.47 -25.06 13.79
CA PRO A 56 45.66 -26.34 13.12
C PRO A 56 45.02 -26.27 11.72
N ASP A 57 45.71 -26.83 10.74
CA ASP A 57 45.25 -27.06 9.38
C ASP A 57 43.89 -27.78 9.40
N ALA A 58 42.86 -27.14 8.86
CA ALA A 58 41.59 -27.78 8.57
C ALA A 58 41.41 -27.86 7.05
N ASP A 59 41.15 -29.06 6.63
CA ASP A 59 40.88 -29.53 5.29
C ASP A 59 40.01 -28.59 4.48
N SER A 60 40.42 -28.37 3.23
CA SER A 60 39.64 -27.74 2.18
C SER A 60 38.46 -28.63 1.80
N SER A 61 37.29 -28.42 2.44
CA SER A 61 36.01 -28.82 1.87
C SER A 61 35.51 -27.67 1.03
N SER A 62 35.64 -27.81 -0.28
CA SER A 62 34.90 -26.97 -1.24
C SER A 62 33.40 -27.13 -0.92
N SER A 63 32.76 -26.08 -0.45
CA SER A 63 31.30 -26.01 -0.46
C SER A 63 30.90 -26.02 -1.94
N MET A 64 30.42 -27.19 -2.38
CA MET A 64 29.67 -27.28 -3.62
C MET A 64 28.43 -26.39 -3.43
N VAL A 65 28.33 -25.33 -4.22
CA VAL A 65 27.06 -24.66 -4.47
C VAL A 65 26.15 -25.78 -4.98
N GLU A 66 25.17 -26.14 -4.21
CA GLU A 66 24.14 -27.11 -4.60
C GLU A 66 23.37 -26.45 -5.75
N GLU A 67 23.67 -26.89 -6.97
CA GLU A 67 22.97 -26.43 -8.16
C GLU A 67 21.49 -26.69 -7.94
N ALA A 68 20.64 -25.65 -7.94
CA ALA A 68 19.19 -25.76 -7.73
C ALA A 68 18.64 -26.84 -8.67
N VAL A 69 18.02 -27.86 -8.10
CA VAL A 69 17.44 -28.96 -8.88
C VAL A 69 16.33 -28.37 -9.74
N PRO A 70 16.41 -28.51 -11.09
CA PRO A 70 15.38 -27.96 -11.98
C PRO A 70 14.02 -28.53 -11.61
N GLN A 71 13.10 -27.69 -11.20
CA GLN A 71 11.70 -28.06 -11.01
C GLN A 71 10.96 -27.97 -12.34
N VAL A 72 11.24 -28.94 -13.22
CA VAL A 72 10.70 -28.97 -14.58
C VAL A 72 9.18 -29.01 -14.52
N VAL A 73 8.55 -27.90 -14.90
CA VAL A 73 7.08 -27.76 -15.01
C VAL A 73 6.55 -28.42 -16.29
N SER A 74 7.38 -28.37 -17.35
CA SER A 74 7.11 -29.01 -18.64
C SER A 74 8.32 -29.79 -19.14
N ASP A 75 8.11 -31.03 -19.62
CA ASP A 75 9.18 -31.86 -20.20
C ASP A 75 9.73 -31.31 -21.54
N THR A 76 8.98 -30.43 -22.18
CA THR A 76 9.35 -29.78 -23.45
C THR A 76 9.16 -28.28 -23.33
N PRO A 77 9.98 -27.47 -24.07
CA PRO A 77 9.74 -26.03 -24.13
C PRO A 77 8.30 -25.72 -24.51
N THR A 78 7.65 -24.94 -23.67
CA THR A 78 6.22 -24.60 -23.80
C THR A 78 6.03 -23.11 -23.56
N GLU A 79 5.01 -22.52 -24.17
CA GLU A 79 4.71 -21.09 -24.07
C GLU A 79 3.39 -20.87 -23.33
N LEU A 80 3.34 -19.82 -22.50
CA LEU A 80 2.14 -19.24 -21.91
C LEU A 80 2.06 -17.76 -22.26
N ARG A 81 0.85 -17.26 -22.48
CA ARG A 81 0.58 -15.83 -22.70
C ARG A 81 0.01 -15.23 -21.42
N MET A 82 0.52 -14.08 -20.97
CA MET A 82 0.06 -13.43 -19.77
C MET A 82 -0.25 -11.95 -19.99
N PHE A 83 -1.38 -11.47 -19.47
CA PHE A 83 -1.66 -10.05 -19.33
C PHE A 83 -1.24 -9.57 -17.95
N VAL A 84 -0.45 -8.47 -17.89
CA VAL A 84 0.08 -7.96 -16.63
C VAL A 84 0.17 -6.42 -16.63
N CYS A 85 0.00 -5.82 -15.44
CA CYS A 85 0.31 -4.41 -15.22
C CYS A 85 1.79 -4.27 -14.83
N ILE A 86 2.53 -3.42 -15.55
CA ILE A 86 3.93 -3.09 -15.20
C ILE A 86 3.89 -2.09 -14.04
N PRO A 87 4.64 -2.34 -12.94
CA PRO A 87 4.78 -1.36 -11.88
C PRO A 87 5.42 -0.06 -12.39
N ASP A 88 4.79 1.09 -12.13
CA ASP A 88 5.18 2.38 -12.71
C ASP A 88 6.61 2.79 -12.38
N HIS A 89 7.10 2.45 -11.18
CA HIS A 89 8.44 2.83 -10.70
C HIS A 89 9.58 2.11 -11.44
N ILE A 90 9.33 0.95 -12.06
CA ILE A 90 10.35 0.22 -12.86
C ILE A 90 10.12 0.32 -14.37
N LYS A 91 8.99 0.86 -14.81
CA LYS A 91 8.58 0.93 -16.22
C LYS A 91 9.64 1.57 -17.11
N GLN A 92 10.34 2.59 -16.61
CA GLN A 92 11.39 3.29 -17.39
C GLN A 92 12.65 2.45 -17.65
N TYR A 93 12.86 1.39 -16.87
CA TYR A 93 14.03 0.50 -16.97
C TYR A 93 13.74 -0.77 -17.76
N ILE A 94 12.48 -1.05 -18.09
CA ILE A 94 12.05 -2.29 -18.73
C ILE A 94 11.71 -2.02 -20.20
N SER A 95 12.31 -2.78 -21.11
CA SER A 95 11.89 -2.81 -22.52
C SER A 95 10.80 -3.83 -22.75
N LYS A 96 10.91 -5.01 -22.13
CA LYS A 96 9.97 -6.12 -22.15
C LYS A 96 10.00 -6.84 -20.82
N MET A 97 8.84 -7.33 -20.37
CA MET A 97 8.74 -8.07 -19.11
C MET A 97 9.53 -9.38 -19.13
N GLU A 98 9.51 -10.08 -20.25
CA GLU A 98 10.21 -11.35 -20.44
C GLU A 98 11.75 -11.21 -20.36
N ASP A 99 12.30 -9.99 -20.51
CA ASP A 99 13.73 -9.73 -20.42
C ASP A 99 14.21 -9.55 -18.96
N LEU A 100 13.30 -9.48 -17.98
CA LEU A 100 13.68 -9.41 -16.57
C LEU A 100 14.39 -10.69 -16.13
N ASP A 101 15.50 -10.55 -15.42
CA ASP A 101 16.35 -11.66 -14.95
C ASP A 101 15.57 -12.77 -14.25
N GLY A 102 14.57 -12.42 -13.47
CA GLY A 102 13.73 -13.39 -12.77
C GLY A 102 12.88 -14.25 -13.72
N PHE A 103 12.35 -13.69 -14.83
CA PHE A 103 11.61 -14.47 -15.82
C PHE A 103 12.53 -15.32 -16.69
N VAL A 104 13.71 -14.81 -17.06
CA VAL A 104 14.75 -15.59 -17.78
C VAL A 104 15.17 -16.81 -16.95
N GLU A 105 15.40 -16.62 -15.64
CA GLU A 105 15.74 -17.73 -14.73
C GLU A 105 14.56 -18.70 -14.55
N ALA A 106 13.34 -18.18 -14.41
CA ALA A 106 12.15 -19.04 -14.30
C ALA A 106 11.93 -19.89 -15.56
N GLU A 107 12.15 -19.36 -16.76
CA GLU A 107 12.11 -20.14 -18.00
C GLU A 107 13.13 -21.26 -17.98
N ALA A 108 14.38 -20.98 -17.58
CA ALA A 108 15.44 -21.98 -17.49
C ALA A 108 15.13 -23.09 -16.49
N LEU A 109 14.48 -22.77 -15.36
CA LEU A 109 14.11 -23.71 -14.31
C LEU A 109 12.87 -24.53 -14.63
N THR A 110 11.88 -23.93 -15.29
CA THR A 110 10.54 -24.53 -15.52
C THR A 110 10.34 -25.10 -16.91
N ASN A 111 11.16 -24.69 -17.87
CA ASN A 111 11.02 -24.97 -19.31
C ASN A 111 9.71 -24.36 -19.90
N VAL A 112 9.22 -23.25 -19.28
CA VAL A 112 8.03 -22.52 -19.73
C VAL A 112 8.42 -21.07 -20.03
N HIS A 113 8.31 -20.69 -21.30
CA HIS A 113 8.45 -19.32 -21.76
C HIS A 113 7.14 -18.55 -21.58
N VAL A 114 7.18 -17.34 -21.01
CA VAL A 114 5.98 -16.51 -20.85
C VAL A 114 6.10 -15.26 -21.70
N THR A 115 5.14 -15.06 -22.60
CA THR A 115 5.01 -13.83 -23.39
C THR A 115 3.99 -12.90 -22.75
N PHE A 116 4.30 -11.59 -22.70
CA PHE A 116 3.48 -10.62 -21.97
C PHE A 116 2.76 -9.63 -22.88
N SER A 117 1.48 -9.45 -22.64
CA SER A 117 0.76 -8.23 -23.01
C SER A 117 0.66 -7.32 -21.78
N THR A 118 1.12 -6.08 -21.91
CA THR A 118 1.37 -5.21 -20.76
C THR A 118 0.52 -3.95 -20.78
N ALA A 119 0.11 -3.48 -19.59
CA ALA A 119 -0.50 -2.18 -19.37
C ALA A 119 0.30 -1.40 -18.31
N SER A 120 0.17 -0.07 -18.27
CA SER A 120 0.57 0.74 -17.12
C SER A 120 -0.65 1.02 -16.23
N ASN A 121 -0.44 1.47 -14.98
CA ASN A 121 -1.54 1.84 -14.09
C ASN A 121 -2.51 2.85 -14.74
N GLU A 122 -1.99 3.79 -15.54
CA GLU A 122 -2.80 4.80 -16.24
C GLU A 122 -3.69 4.20 -17.35
N THR A 123 -3.26 3.11 -17.98
CA THR A 123 -3.93 2.48 -19.13
C THR A 123 -4.58 1.15 -18.79
N LEU A 124 -4.42 0.66 -17.56
CA LEU A 124 -4.82 -0.69 -17.16
C LEU A 124 -6.31 -0.95 -17.41
N ALA A 125 -7.19 -0.07 -16.96
CA ALA A 125 -8.63 -0.25 -17.12
C ALA A 125 -9.05 -0.30 -18.61
N ASP A 126 -8.48 0.57 -19.43
CA ASP A 126 -8.78 0.61 -20.86
C ASP A 126 -8.25 -0.63 -21.59
N GLN A 127 -6.97 -1.01 -21.33
CA GLN A 127 -6.35 -2.17 -21.97
C GLN A 127 -7.01 -3.47 -21.53
N PHE A 128 -7.35 -3.60 -20.25
CA PHE A 128 -8.10 -4.74 -19.72
C PHE A 128 -9.49 -4.83 -20.38
N GLY A 129 -10.23 -3.72 -20.46
CA GLY A 129 -11.53 -3.67 -21.12
C GLY A 129 -11.46 -4.03 -22.61
N LEU A 130 -10.43 -3.58 -23.34
CA LEU A 130 -10.18 -3.95 -24.72
C LEU A 130 -9.88 -5.45 -24.88
N MET A 131 -9.05 -6.01 -24.02
CA MET A 131 -8.75 -7.45 -24.00
C MET A 131 -10.03 -8.27 -23.79
N VAL A 132 -10.83 -7.95 -22.78
CA VAL A 132 -12.10 -8.63 -22.51
C VAL A 132 -13.06 -8.50 -23.70
N ALA A 133 -13.18 -7.32 -24.30
CA ALA A 133 -14.06 -7.07 -25.45
C ALA A 133 -13.60 -7.77 -26.73
N SER A 134 -12.30 -8.05 -26.89
CA SER A 134 -11.76 -8.73 -28.08
C SER A 134 -12.13 -10.19 -28.16
N GLY A 135 -12.33 -10.87 -27.01
CA GLY A 135 -12.52 -12.31 -26.93
C GLY A 135 -11.23 -13.12 -27.16
N ASP A 136 -10.09 -12.47 -27.42
CA ASP A 136 -8.78 -13.14 -27.50
C ASP A 136 -8.10 -13.04 -26.13
N TYR A 137 -8.32 -14.05 -25.30
CA TYR A 137 -7.84 -14.07 -23.93
C TYR A 137 -6.44 -14.71 -23.86
N PRO A 138 -5.50 -14.12 -23.08
CA PRO A 138 -4.24 -14.79 -22.74
C PRO A 138 -4.51 -15.98 -21.81
N ASP A 139 -3.55 -16.88 -21.62
CA ASP A 139 -3.69 -18.02 -20.70
C ASP A 139 -3.84 -17.56 -19.25
N LEU A 140 -3.08 -16.55 -18.87
CA LEU A 140 -2.98 -15.96 -17.53
C LEU A 140 -3.36 -14.47 -17.55
N CYS A 141 -4.15 -14.04 -16.57
CA CYS A 141 -4.56 -12.65 -16.45
C CYS A 141 -4.40 -12.15 -15.01
N SER A 142 -3.59 -11.09 -14.84
CA SER A 142 -3.42 -10.45 -13.53
C SER A 142 -4.55 -9.47 -13.21
N ASN A 143 -4.76 -9.23 -11.91
CA ASN A 143 -5.63 -8.18 -11.39
C ASN A 143 -7.12 -8.26 -11.83
N VAL A 144 -7.61 -9.46 -12.13
CA VAL A 144 -9.02 -9.68 -12.47
C VAL A 144 -9.97 -9.22 -11.34
N PRO A 145 -9.68 -9.49 -10.03
CA PRO A 145 -10.58 -9.06 -8.95
C PRO A 145 -10.93 -7.58 -8.95
N THR A 146 -9.98 -6.72 -9.35
CA THR A 146 -10.11 -5.26 -9.30
C THR A 146 -10.54 -4.62 -10.61
N ASN A 147 -10.27 -5.28 -11.75
CA ASN A 147 -10.50 -4.69 -13.08
C ASN A 147 -11.70 -5.29 -13.83
N TYR A 148 -12.18 -6.48 -13.44
CA TYR A 148 -13.40 -7.04 -14.04
C TYR A 148 -14.63 -6.50 -13.29
N SER A 149 -15.53 -5.86 -14.02
CA SER A 149 -16.78 -5.33 -13.42
C SER A 149 -17.60 -6.48 -12.80
N GLY A 150 -17.87 -6.40 -11.50
CA GLY A 150 -18.49 -7.47 -10.71
C GLY A 150 -17.52 -8.53 -10.17
N GLY A 151 -16.20 -8.32 -10.31
CA GLY A 151 -15.15 -9.13 -9.71
C GLY A 151 -15.07 -10.57 -10.24
N LEU A 152 -14.40 -11.44 -9.48
CA LEU A 152 -14.13 -12.82 -9.91
C LEU A 152 -15.38 -13.67 -10.13
N ASN A 153 -16.40 -13.53 -9.30
CA ASN A 153 -17.64 -14.32 -9.47
C ASN A 153 -18.34 -13.99 -10.79
N LYS A 154 -18.37 -12.70 -11.15
CA LYS A 154 -18.92 -12.26 -12.44
C LYS A 154 -18.04 -12.70 -13.60
N ALA A 155 -16.72 -12.53 -13.51
CA ALA A 155 -15.76 -13.00 -14.50
C ALA A 155 -15.91 -14.52 -14.77
N ARG A 156 -16.16 -15.29 -13.71
CA ARG A 156 -16.43 -16.74 -13.80
C ARG A 156 -17.77 -17.04 -14.47
N SER A 157 -18.84 -16.31 -14.13
CA SER A 157 -20.17 -16.52 -14.72
C SER A 157 -20.25 -16.10 -16.18
N ASP A 158 -19.46 -15.10 -16.58
CA ASP A 158 -19.32 -14.63 -17.97
C ASP A 158 -18.34 -15.48 -18.80
N GLU A 159 -17.84 -16.59 -18.26
CA GLU A 159 -16.91 -17.50 -18.91
C GLU A 159 -15.58 -16.83 -19.32
N PHE A 160 -15.15 -15.79 -18.62
CA PHE A 160 -13.84 -15.16 -18.83
C PHE A 160 -12.72 -15.93 -18.13
N ILE A 161 -12.94 -16.44 -16.91
CA ILE A 161 -11.96 -17.22 -16.14
C ILE A 161 -12.50 -18.63 -15.81
N VAL A 162 -11.57 -19.54 -15.52
CA VAL A 162 -11.91 -20.92 -15.13
C VAL A 162 -11.98 -21.07 -13.60
N ASN A 163 -12.77 -22.04 -13.15
CA ASN A 163 -12.74 -22.50 -11.76
C ASN A 163 -11.60 -23.52 -11.60
N LEU A 164 -10.62 -23.20 -10.75
CA LEU A 164 -9.40 -23.99 -10.56
C LEU A 164 -9.56 -25.15 -9.57
N SER A 165 -10.68 -25.22 -8.85
CA SER A 165 -10.85 -26.12 -7.69
C SER A 165 -10.68 -27.61 -8.00
N SER A 166 -11.00 -28.06 -9.21
CA SER A 166 -10.84 -29.47 -9.61
C SER A 166 -9.39 -29.83 -9.94
N GLU A 167 -8.56 -28.84 -10.29
CA GLU A 167 -7.21 -29.04 -10.79
C GLU A 167 -6.12 -28.65 -9.77
N ILE A 168 -6.49 -27.86 -8.73
CA ILE A 168 -5.52 -27.21 -7.85
C ILE A 168 -4.75 -28.20 -6.99
N GLU A 169 -5.41 -29.27 -6.50
CA GLU A 169 -4.78 -30.30 -5.66
C GLU A 169 -3.67 -31.07 -6.42
N ALA A 170 -3.93 -31.37 -7.68
CA ALA A 170 -3.00 -32.14 -8.51
C ALA A 170 -1.87 -31.27 -9.10
N ASN A 171 -2.14 -29.98 -9.39
CA ASN A 171 -1.26 -29.14 -10.18
C ASN A 171 -0.70 -27.92 -9.42
N ALA A 172 -1.21 -27.61 -8.21
CA ALA A 172 -0.69 -26.51 -7.37
C ALA A 172 -0.64 -26.92 -5.87
N PRO A 173 0.03 -28.07 -5.53
CA PRO A 173 0.04 -28.57 -4.15
C PRO A 173 0.75 -27.66 -3.15
N ASP A 174 1.83 -26.96 -3.54
CA ASP A 174 2.55 -26.05 -2.64
C ASP A 174 1.71 -24.83 -2.29
N TYR A 175 1.03 -24.24 -3.30
CA TYR A 175 0.05 -23.17 -3.07
C TYR A 175 -1.08 -23.62 -2.15
N LEU A 176 -1.69 -24.78 -2.45
CA LEU A 176 -2.80 -25.30 -1.66
C LEU A 176 -2.40 -25.57 -0.21
N ALA A 177 -1.24 -26.22 0.01
CA ALA A 177 -0.71 -26.47 1.35
C ALA A 177 -0.47 -25.17 2.13
N PHE A 178 0.06 -24.15 1.46
CA PHE A 178 0.31 -22.86 2.08
C PHE A 178 -0.98 -22.14 2.49
N VAL A 179 -1.97 -22.03 1.59
CA VAL A 179 -3.19 -21.28 1.89
C VAL A 179 -4.13 -22.00 2.85
N THR A 180 -4.09 -23.33 2.91
CA THR A 180 -4.92 -24.13 3.83
C THR A 180 -4.31 -24.29 5.23
N ALA A 181 -3.04 -23.93 5.41
CA ALA A 181 -2.38 -23.93 6.72
C ALA A 181 -2.96 -22.89 7.70
N ASP A 182 -3.61 -21.85 7.19
CA ASP A 182 -4.24 -20.78 7.96
C ASP A 182 -5.65 -20.51 7.43
N ASN A 183 -6.66 -20.74 8.28
CA ASN A 183 -8.06 -20.58 7.87
C ASN A 183 -8.41 -19.15 7.44
N THR A 184 -7.74 -18.13 7.97
CA THR A 184 -7.98 -16.74 7.57
C THR A 184 -7.47 -16.45 6.16
N ILE A 185 -6.37 -17.09 5.76
CA ILE A 185 -5.88 -17.05 4.39
C ILE A 185 -6.83 -17.82 3.48
N TYR A 186 -7.19 -19.05 3.86
CA TYR A 186 -8.10 -19.86 3.05
C TYR A 186 -9.41 -19.13 2.74
N GLN A 187 -10.08 -18.57 3.76
CA GLN A 187 -11.29 -17.77 3.59
C GLN A 187 -11.10 -16.58 2.64
N SER A 188 -9.88 -16.03 2.58
CA SER A 188 -9.57 -14.86 1.76
C SER A 188 -9.26 -15.19 0.29
N VAL A 189 -8.91 -16.43 -0.04
CA VAL A 189 -8.52 -16.86 -1.41
C VAL A 189 -9.58 -17.68 -2.11
N VAL A 190 -10.64 -18.07 -1.43
CA VAL A 190 -11.79 -18.77 -2.03
C VAL A 190 -13.00 -17.84 -2.10
N ASN A 191 -13.92 -18.11 -3.02
CA ASN A 191 -15.22 -17.44 -3.04
C ASN A 191 -16.23 -18.07 -2.04
N ASP A 192 -17.47 -17.57 -2.02
CA ASP A 192 -18.52 -18.03 -1.08
C ASP A 192 -18.94 -19.50 -1.30
N GLU A 193 -18.65 -20.07 -2.47
CA GLU A 193 -18.86 -21.49 -2.79
C GLU A 193 -17.62 -22.37 -2.52
N GLY A 194 -16.57 -21.81 -1.90
CA GLY A 194 -15.31 -22.50 -1.63
C GLY A 194 -14.46 -22.76 -2.88
N GLN A 195 -14.67 -21.99 -3.96
CA GLN A 195 -13.97 -22.17 -5.24
C GLN A 195 -12.72 -21.30 -5.30
N PHE A 196 -11.65 -21.84 -5.86
CA PHE A 196 -10.46 -21.09 -6.25
C PHE A 196 -10.65 -20.50 -7.65
N LEU A 197 -10.67 -19.16 -7.76
CA LEU A 197 -10.85 -18.44 -9.02
C LEU A 197 -9.59 -17.66 -9.45
N ALA A 198 -8.61 -17.59 -8.57
CA ALA A 198 -7.29 -17.01 -8.81
C ALA A 198 -6.27 -17.65 -7.86
N VAL A 199 -4.99 -17.53 -8.22
CA VAL A 199 -3.84 -17.76 -7.34
C VAL A 199 -3.39 -16.39 -6.82
N TYR A 200 -3.27 -16.24 -5.50
CA TYR A 200 -3.00 -14.97 -4.85
C TYR A 200 -1.59 -14.88 -4.30
N GLN A 201 -1.03 -13.69 -4.33
CA GLN A 201 0.11 -13.36 -3.51
C GLN A 201 -0.34 -13.20 -2.05
N VAL A 202 0.35 -13.88 -1.16
CA VAL A 202 0.02 -13.86 0.27
C VAL A 202 1.27 -13.60 1.11
N ALA A 203 1.26 -12.53 1.89
CA ALA A 203 2.32 -12.24 2.84
C ALA A 203 2.36 -13.29 3.97
N SER A 204 3.55 -13.76 4.30
CA SER A 204 3.77 -14.71 5.40
C SER A 204 3.35 -14.13 6.75
N ASP A 205 3.52 -12.82 6.92
CA ASP A 205 3.04 -12.03 8.05
C ASP A 205 2.54 -10.65 7.58
N ALA A 206 1.92 -9.90 8.49
CA ALA A 206 1.41 -8.57 8.25
C ALA A 206 2.14 -7.57 9.13
N ILE A 207 2.86 -6.63 8.51
CA ILE A 207 3.60 -5.57 9.20
C ILE A 207 2.70 -4.35 9.37
N VAL A 208 2.88 -3.64 10.48
CA VAL A 208 2.31 -2.31 10.73
C VAL A 208 3.41 -1.30 10.47
N ASP A 209 3.43 -0.71 9.30
CA ASP A 209 4.47 0.22 8.84
C ASP A 209 3.98 1.67 8.68
N GLN A 210 2.80 1.94 9.21
CA GLN A 210 2.17 3.26 9.20
C GLN A 210 1.68 3.62 10.59
N GLY A 211 1.76 4.89 10.94
CA GLY A 211 1.28 5.37 12.22
C GLY A 211 1.75 6.78 12.55
N TRP A 212 1.41 7.23 13.73
CA TRP A 212 1.73 8.57 14.20
C TRP A 212 3.17 8.68 14.70
N VAL A 213 3.80 9.82 14.42
CA VAL A 213 5.12 10.19 14.93
C VAL A 213 5.11 11.58 15.54
N ILE A 214 5.99 11.80 16.52
CA ILE A 214 6.11 13.05 17.26
C ILE A 214 7.56 13.53 17.29
N ARG A 215 7.76 14.82 17.34
CA ARG A 215 9.03 15.45 17.66
C ARG A 215 9.35 15.27 19.14
N GLN A 216 10.23 14.32 19.45
CA GLN A 216 10.64 14.03 20.83
C GLN A 216 11.33 15.25 21.47
N ASP A 217 12.16 15.95 20.72
CA ASP A 217 12.83 17.17 21.20
C ASP A 217 11.85 18.29 21.60
N TYR A 218 10.67 18.37 20.94
CA TYR A 218 9.62 19.30 21.33
C TYR A 218 8.89 18.83 22.58
N LEU A 219 8.62 17.54 22.68
CA LEU A 219 8.01 16.94 23.86
C LEU A 219 8.88 17.15 25.12
N ASP A 220 10.20 16.94 24.97
CA ASP A 220 11.18 17.19 26.04
C ASP A 220 11.24 18.67 26.44
N GLN A 221 11.15 19.60 25.49
CA GLN A 221 11.16 21.04 25.76
C GLN A 221 9.93 21.49 26.56
N VAL A 222 8.76 20.93 26.29
CA VAL A 222 7.55 21.27 27.06
C VAL A 222 7.39 20.44 28.33
N GLY A 223 8.25 19.44 28.55
CA GLY A 223 8.28 18.61 29.77
C GLY A 223 7.06 17.72 29.94
N LEU A 224 6.51 17.21 28.85
CA LEU A 224 5.37 16.29 28.84
C LEU A 224 5.80 14.87 28.45
N ASP A 225 5.07 13.89 28.96
CA ASP A 225 5.25 12.48 28.59
C ASP A 225 4.62 12.17 27.21
N MET A 226 5.00 11.02 26.61
CA MET A 226 4.43 10.51 25.37
C MET A 226 2.91 10.34 25.51
N PRO A 227 2.10 11.06 24.71
CA PRO A 227 0.63 11.00 24.82
C PRO A 227 0.09 9.70 24.26
N LYS A 228 -0.89 9.12 24.96
CA LYS A 228 -1.59 7.88 24.59
C LYS A 228 -3.07 8.12 24.32
N THR A 229 -3.71 8.98 25.14
CA THR A 229 -5.13 9.27 25.01
C THR A 229 -5.35 10.56 24.23
N VAL A 230 -6.55 10.71 23.65
CA VAL A 230 -6.95 11.93 22.92
C VAL A 230 -6.81 13.18 23.79
N ASP A 231 -7.13 13.10 25.08
CA ASP A 231 -6.98 14.24 25.98
C ASP A 231 -5.49 14.58 26.27
N GLN A 232 -4.62 13.57 26.34
CA GLN A 232 -3.16 13.81 26.43
C GLN A 232 -2.61 14.40 25.13
N TRP A 233 -3.13 13.98 23.95
CA TRP A 233 -2.80 14.60 22.68
C TRP A 233 -3.14 16.08 22.68
N GLU A 234 -4.34 16.46 23.12
CA GLU A 234 -4.75 17.87 23.20
C GLU A 234 -3.85 18.68 24.13
N GLN A 235 -3.41 18.12 25.27
CA GLN A 235 -2.45 18.77 26.16
C GLN A 235 -1.11 19.04 25.47
N VAL A 236 -0.56 18.05 24.77
CA VAL A 236 0.70 18.17 24.02
C VAL A 236 0.56 19.20 22.89
N LEU A 237 -0.48 19.10 22.08
CA LEU A 237 -0.74 20.02 20.97
C LEU A 237 -0.89 21.46 21.46
N THR A 238 -1.58 21.66 22.60
CA THR A 238 -1.73 22.97 23.23
C THR A 238 -0.39 23.52 23.71
N ALA A 239 0.45 22.66 24.31
CA ALA A 239 1.79 23.06 24.74
C ALA A 239 2.70 23.41 23.53
N PHE A 240 2.63 22.66 22.47
CA PHE A 240 3.37 22.92 21.22
C PHE A 240 2.98 24.27 20.61
N ARG A 241 1.69 24.59 20.55
CA ARG A 241 1.21 25.89 20.10
C ARG A 241 1.66 27.03 21.03
N ASP A 242 1.38 26.91 22.35
CA ASP A 242 1.48 28.03 23.29
C ASP A 242 2.90 28.26 23.80
N GLN A 243 3.70 27.22 23.96
CA GLN A 243 5.05 27.33 24.53
C GLN A 243 6.13 27.35 23.45
N LEU A 244 5.97 26.59 22.35
CA LEU A 244 6.94 26.55 21.27
C LEU A 244 6.56 27.44 20.08
N GLY A 245 5.32 27.91 20.01
CA GLY A 245 4.84 28.77 18.93
C GLY A 245 4.68 28.07 17.59
N LEU A 246 4.45 26.75 17.57
CA LEU A 246 4.25 26.02 16.34
C LEU A 246 2.98 26.49 15.62
N SER A 247 3.09 26.72 14.31
CA SER A 247 1.93 27.09 13.46
C SER A 247 1.01 25.91 13.20
N ASP A 248 1.57 24.72 13.13
CA ASP A 248 0.88 23.47 12.80
C ASP A 248 1.20 22.38 13.86
N PRO A 249 0.76 22.53 15.14
CA PRO A 249 1.11 21.57 16.20
C PRO A 249 0.90 20.12 15.80
N MET A 250 -0.21 19.81 15.10
CA MET A 250 -0.42 18.58 14.37
C MET A 250 -0.64 18.89 12.88
N LEU A 251 0.10 18.20 12.03
CA LEU A 251 -0.07 18.24 10.59
C LEU A 251 -1.05 17.16 10.16
N LEU A 252 -2.28 17.54 9.84
CA LEU A 252 -3.34 16.68 9.41
C LEU A 252 -3.55 16.77 7.89
N ARG A 253 -3.94 15.68 7.27
CA ARG A 253 -4.40 15.57 5.89
C ARG A 253 -5.87 15.17 5.87
N PRO A 254 -6.69 15.60 4.90
CA PRO A 254 -8.15 15.37 4.95
C PRO A 254 -8.56 13.91 4.69
N ASN A 255 -7.69 13.08 4.17
CA ASN A 255 -7.99 11.70 3.76
C ASN A 255 -7.49 10.63 4.74
N LEU A 256 -7.27 10.96 6.09
CA LEU A 256 -6.34 10.32 6.62
C LEU A 256 -6.29 9.77 7.86
N GLU A 257 -6.12 9.68 8.56
CA GLU A 257 -5.26 9.36 9.68
C GLU A 257 -6.09 8.92 10.86
N SER A 258 -5.88 7.78 11.29
CA SER A 258 -6.45 6.97 12.39
C SER A 258 -6.75 7.69 13.72
N ILE A 259 -7.40 8.87 13.68
CA ILE A 259 -7.81 9.59 14.89
C ILE A 259 -9.23 9.19 15.31
N ALA A 260 -10.19 9.07 14.37
CA ALA A 260 -11.56 8.66 14.64
C ALA A 260 -11.62 7.25 15.27
N SER A 261 -10.62 6.44 14.97
CA SER A 261 -10.43 5.11 15.55
C SER A 261 -10.37 5.09 17.08
N ALA A 262 -9.94 6.18 17.71
CA ALA A 262 -10.00 6.32 19.18
C ALA A 262 -11.41 6.22 19.75
N TRP A 263 -12.43 6.59 18.97
CA TRP A 263 -13.85 6.46 19.35
C TRP A 263 -14.48 5.13 18.88
N GLY A 264 -13.67 4.16 18.46
CA GLY A 264 -14.13 2.85 18.03
C GLY A 264 -14.89 2.86 16.69
N VAL A 265 -14.61 3.85 15.84
CA VAL A 265 -15.21 3.99 14.50
C VAL A 265 -14.11 4.08 13.44
N ALA A 266 -14.45 3.74 12.20
CA ALA A 266 -13.49 3.86 11.11
C ALA A 266 -13.17 5.32 10.78
N ASP A 267 -11.95 5.55 10.27
CA ASP A 267 -11.50 6.85 9.86
C ASP A 267 -11.96 7.15 8.44
N TYR A 268 -12.97 7.97 8.30
CA TYR A 268 -13.45 8.48 7.02
C TYR A 268 -13.50 10.00 7.03
N MET A 269 -12.64 10.60 6.25
CA MET A 269 -12.61 12.06 6.04
C MET A 269 -12.23 12.42 4.59
N ALA A 270 -13.08 12.04 3.65
CA ALA A 270 -13.07 12.69 2.34
C ALA A 270 -11.81 12.59 1.47
N GLU A 271 -11.41 11.49 1.07
CA GLU A 271 -10.94 11.13 -0.26
C GLU A 271 -10.82 9.61 -0.36
N ALA A 272 -11.91 8.96 -0.72
CA ALA A 272 -11.93 7.53 -1.02
C ALA A 272 -11.13 7.16 -2.29
N SER A 273 -10.34 8.10 -2.84
CA SER A 273 -9.62 7.91 -4.09
C SER A 273 -8.31 7.12 -3.97
N ASN A 274 -7.88 6.75 -2.76
CA ASN A 274 -6.72 5.88 -2.62
C ASN A 274 -7.16 4.44 -2.35
N PRO A 275 -7.09 3.54 -3.34
CA PRO A 275 -7.45 2.12 -3.17
C PRO A 275 -6.56 1.37 -2.18
N MET A 276 -5.46 1.96 -1.73
CA MET A 276 -4.61 1.42 -0.67
C MET A 276 -5.02 1.87 0.74
N ASN A 277 -5.88 2.88 0.86
CA ASN A 277 -6.43 3.30 2.15
C ASN A 277 -7.73 2.57 2.41
N TYR A 278 -7.71 1.68 3.37
CA TYR A 278 -8.85 0.91 3.86
C TYR A 278 -9.85 1.75 4.67
N ALA A 279 -9.79 3.08 4.59
CA ALA A 279 -10.72 4.00 5.21
C ALA A 279 -12.03 4.01 4.42
N THR A 280 -12.83 3.00 4.62
CA THR A 280 -14.21 3.02 4.16
C THR A 280 -15.10 3.60 5.24
N TRP A 281 -16.19 4.24 4.85
CA TRP A 281 -17.23 4.68 5.79
C TRP A 281 -18.02 3.50 6.39
N LEU A 282 -17.73 2.26 5.96
CA LEU A 282 -18.26 1.01 6.50
C LEU A 282 -17.15 0.25 7.25
N TYR A 283 -17.50 -0.37 8.36
CA TYR A 283 -16.59 -1.20 9.12
C TYR A 283 -17.31 -2.39 9.75
N ASN A 284 -16.55 -3.40 10.19
CA ASN A 284 -17.06 -4.63 10.77
C ASN A 284 -16.72 -4.67 12.26
N GLN A 285 -17.70 -4.46 13.12
CA GLN A 285 -17.53 -4.63 14.55
C GLN A 285 -18.03 -6.00 14.96
N GLU A 286 -17.12 -6.94 15.15
CA GLU A 286 -17.42 -8.30 15.65
C GLU A 286 -18.52 -9.02 14.85
N GLY A 287 -18.46 -8.95 13.52
CA GLY A 287 -19.44 -9.56 12.62
C GLY A 287 -20.65 -8.68 12.29
N THR A 288 -20.75 -7.49 12.87
CA THR A 288 -21.79 -6.50 12.56
C THR A 288 -21.22 -5.37 11.73
N VAL A 289 -21.75 -5.20 10.52
CA VAL A 289 -21.36 -4.08 9.65
C VAL A 289 -22.06 -2.80 10.11
N LYS A 290 -21.30 -1.73 10.23
CA LYS A 290 -21.75 -0.40 10.63
C LYS A 290 -21.26 0.66 9.66
N THR A 291 -21.90 1.83 9.69
CA THR A 291 -21.44 3.03 8.99
C THR A 291 -21.05 4.12 9.98
N VAL A 292 -19.90 4.76 9.75
CA VAL A 292 -19.43 5.85 10.62
C VAL A 292 -20.43 6.99 10.72
N PHE A 293 -21.18 7.27 9.66
CA PHE A 293 -22.10 8.40 9.59
C PHE A 293 -23.26 8.33 10.61
N LEU A 294 -23.60 7.14 11.07
CA LEU A 294 -24.72 6.93 12.00
C LEU A 294 -24.28 6.67 13.45
N GLU A 295 -22.96 6.67 13.71
CA GLU A 295 -22.41 6.36 15.03
C GLU A 295 -22.17 7.63 15.87
N ASP A 296 -22.53 7.59 17.14
CA ASP A 296 -22.28 8.69 18.10
C ASP A 296 -20.78 8.92 18.31
N GLY A 297 -19.95 7.87 18.22
CA GLY A 297 -18.49 7.98 18.29
C GLY A 297 -17.92 8.88 17.20
N TYR A 298 -18.45 8.79 15.97
CA TYR A 298 -18.01 9.63 14.87
C TYR A 298 -18.40 11.10 15.06
N ARG A 299 -19.59 11.35 15.62
CA ARG A 299 -20.00 12.70 16.04
C ARG A 299 -19.03 13.28 17.07
N ALA A 300 -18.70 12.52 18.10
CA ALA A 300 -17.78 12.96 19.16
C ALA A 300 -16.37 13.25 18.62
N PHE A 301 -15.89 12.43 17.66
CA PHE A 301 -14.66 12.70 16.93
C PHE A 301 -14.71 14.04 16.19
N LEU A 302 -15.76 14.29 15.40
CA LEU A 302 -15.91 15.54 14.65
C LEU A 302 -15.99 16.76 15.58
N GLU A 303 -16.68 16.66 16.73
CA GLU A 303 -16.74 17.71 17.75
C GLU A 303 -15.32 18.02 18.29
N LYS A 304 -14.52 17.00 18.58
CA LYS A 304 -13.12 17.16 19.03
C LYS A 304 -12.25 17.77 17.92
N LEU A 305 -12.35 17.30 16.69
CA LEU A 305 -11.57 17.79 15.57
C LEU A 305 -11.93 19.25 15.22
N SER A 306 -13.20 19.60 15.27
CA SER A 306 -13.67 20.99 15.11
C SER A 306 -13.09 21.91 16.20
N HIS A 307 -13.06 21.44 17.44
CA HIS A 307 -12.42 22.16 18.54
C HIS A 307 -10.92 22.35 18.28
N TRP A 308 -10.21 21.33 17.83
CA TRP A 308 -8.77 21.45 17.51
C TRP A 308 -8.52 22.38 16.33
N TYR A 309 -9.38 22.35 15.33
CA TYR A 309 -9.33 23.28 14.21
C TYR A 309 -9.54 24.73 14.69
N ASP A 310 -10.60 25.00 15.44
CA ASP A 310 -10.95 26.33 15.93
C ASP A 310 -9.87 26.91 16.84
N THR A 311 -9.29 26.09 17.69
CA THR A 311 -8.22 26.48 18.62
C THR A 311 -6.84 26.50 18.00
N GLY A 312 -6.67 26.10 16.73
CA GLY A 312 -5.37 26.11 16.02
C GLY A 312 -4.40 25.04 16.49
N LEU A 313 -4.89 23.87 16.87
CA LEU A 313 -4.08 22.70 17.21
C LEU A 313 -3.76 21.83 15.99
N ILE A 314 -4.49 22.00 14.90
CA ILE A 314 -4.23 21.40 13.60
C ILE A 314 -4.02 22.50 12.54
N ASN A 315 -3.32 22.14 11.46
CA ASN A 315 -3.05 23.06 10.36
C ASN A 315 -4.35 23.58 9.73
N ARG A 316 -4.45 24.89 9.55
CA ARG A 316 -5.67 25.56 9.05
C ARG A 316 -5.96 25.26 7.58
N ASP A 317 -4.96 24.87 6.84
CA ASP A 317 -5.01 24.61 5.40
C ASP A 317 -5.15 23.11 5.05
N PHE A 318 -5.42 22.24 6.05
CA PHE A 318 -5.48 20.80 5.82
C PHE A 318 -6.44 20.40 4.69
N VAL A 319 -7.57 21.08 4.55
CA VAL A 319 -8.56 20.83 3.49
C VAL A 319 -7.97 21.11 2.11
N SER A 320 -7.23 22.22 1.95
CA SER A 320 -6.64 22.60 0.66
C SER A 320 -5.41 21.74 0.29
N ARG A 321 -4.83 21.03 1.25
CA ARG A 321 -3.68 20.15 1.04
C ARG A 321 -4.04 18.71 0.66
N GLY A 322 -5.32 18.37 0.53
CA GLY A 322 -5.78 16.99 0.30
C GLY A 322 -5.21 16.31 -0.95
N GLY A 323 -4.82 17.07 -1.97
CA GLY A 323 -4.16 16.55 -3.17
C GLY A 323 -2.63 16.61 -3.15
N GLU A 324 -2.02 17.07 -2.05
CA GLU A 324 -0.56 17.16 -1.97
C GLU A 324 0.06 15.78 -1.77
N ARG A 325 1.13 15.50 -2.53
CA ARG A 325 1.93 14.29 -2.38
C ARG A 325 2.81 14.37 -1.12
N ASP A 326 3.25 13.23 -0.62
CA ASP A 326 4.06 13.09 0.59
C ASP A 326 5.25 14.06 0.68
N ASN A 327 5.89 14.39 -0.44
CA ASN A 327 7.01 15.33 -0.47
C ASN A 327 6.63 16.76 -0.05
N ALA A 328 5.39 17.21 -0.23
CA ALA A 328 4.95 18.52 0.26
C ALA A 328 4.79 18.51 1.79
N TYR A 329 4.27 17.41 2.34
CA TYR A 329 4.19 17.19 3.78
C TYR A 329 5.56 17.07 4.44
N LYS A 330 6.50 16.33 3.83
CA LYS A 330 7.88 16.23 4.30
C LYS A 330 8.53 17.60 4.53
N ARG A 331 8.24 18.57 3.66
CA ARG A 331 8.76 19.94 3.84
C ARG A 331 8.23 20.61 5.09
N VAL A 332 6.97 20.40 5.46
CA VAL A 332 6.36 21.07 6.63
C VAL A 332 6.93 20.50 7.93
N TYR A 333 6.98 19.18 8.10
CA TYR A 333 7.51 18.63 9.35
C TYR A 333 9.02 18.77 9.46
N TYR A 334 9.79 18.74 8.36
CA TYR A 334 11.23 19.03 8.39
C TYR A 334 11.55 20.53 8.53
N SER A 335 10.61 21.45 8.25
CA SER A 335 10.77 22.88 8.53
C SER A 335 10.69 23.23 10.02
N GLY A 336 10.32 22.26 10.86
CA GLY A 336 10.16 22.49 12.31
C GLY A 336 8.83 23.14 12.70
N GLN A 337 7.86 23.25 11.79
CA GLN A 337 6.56 23.88 12.05
C GLN A 337 5.53 22.88 12.61
N ALA A 338 5.73 21.58 12.40
CA ALA A 338 4.86 20.50 12.86
C ALA A 338 5.51 19.71 14.00
N GLY A 339 4.70 19.38 15.01
CA GLY A 339 5.13 18.58 16.16
C GLY A 339 4.67 17.12 16.08
N ILE A 340 3.46 16.88 15.56
CA ILE A 340 2.87 15.56 15.36
C ILE A 340 2.41 15.41 13.91
N PHE A 341 2.66 14.26 13.29
CA PHE A 341 2.19 13.95 11.93
C PHE A 341 2.09 12.44 11.72
N TYR A 342 1.38 12.04 10.67
CA TYR A 342 1.20 10.62 10.32
C TYR A 342 2.24 10.17 9.29
N CYS A 343 2.87 9.04 9.55
CA CYS A 343 3.78 8.36 8.64
C CYS A 343 3.03 7.31 7.81
N ASN A 344 2.88 7.57 6.50
CA ASN A 344 2.21 6.63 5.59
C ASN A 344 3.12 5.52 5.09
N ASN A 345 4.40 5.75 5.09
CA ASN A 345 5.40 4.78 4.65
C ASN A 345 6.68 5.01 5.45
N LEU A 346 7.00 4.04 6.30
CA LEU A 346 8.15 4.13 7.20
C LEU A 346 9.48 4.21 6.44
N SER A 347 9.60 3.52 5.30
CA SER A 347 10.80 3.57 4.46
C SER A 347 11.09 4.96 3.86
N ASP A 348 10.07 5.83 3.79
CA ASP A 348 10.20 7.18 3.25
C ASP A 348 10.56 8.22 4.32
N LEU A 349 10.55 7.85 5.59
CA LEU A 349 10.76 8.77 6.70
C LEU A 349 12.23 8.77 7.13
N ALA A 350 12.95 9.83 6.75
CA ALA A 350 14.33 10.03 7.19
C ALA A 350 14.39 10.70 8.56
N LEU A 351 15.42 10.37 9.34
CA LEU A 351 15.74 11.05 10.61
C LEU A 351 16.59 12.31 10.41
N GLU A 352 16.82 12.72 9.18
CA GLU A 352 17.55 13.94 8.83
C GLU A 352 16.63 14.86 8.03
N ASN A 353 16.70 16.16 8.31
CA ASN A 353 16.00 17.17 7.52
C ASN A 353 16.74 17.42 6.19
N PHE A 354 16.21 18.31 5.36
CA PHE A 354 16.82 18.65 4.06
C PHE A 354 18.19 19.35 4.15
N GLU A 355 18.60 19.75 5.35
CA GLU A 355 19.88 20.41 5.63
C GLU A 355 20.89 19.43 6.26
N GLY A 356 20.52 18.17 6.43
CA GLY A 356 21.34 17.11 7.04
C GLY A 356 21.39 17.16 8.56
N GLU A 357 20.45 17.88 9.20
CA GLU A 357 20.34 17.93 10.65
C GLU A 357 19.43 16.80 11.16
N THR A 358 19.84 16.14 12.22
CA THR A 358 19.05 15.07 12.85
C THR A 358 17.74 15.61 13.42
N VAL A 359 16.64 14.96 13.06
CA VAL A 359 15.30 15.22 13.60
C VAL A 359 14.95 14.14 14.62
N ALA A 360 14.73 14.53 15.87
CA ALA A 360 14.42 13.59 16.94
C ALA A 360 12.95 13.14 16.87
N LEU A 361 12.67 12.17 16.03
CA LEU A 361 11.33 11.56 15.89
C LEU A 361 11.16 10.36 16.82
N ARG A 362 9.92 10.16 17.30
CA ARG A 362 9.51 8.96 18.03
C ARG A 362 8.15 8.47 17.53
N PRO A 363 7.94 7.15 17.46
CA PRO A 363 6.61 6.61 17.20
C PRO A 363 5.68 6.91 18.37
N MET A 364 4.44 7.24 18.04
CA MET A 364 3.36 7.40 19.02
C MET A 364 2.48 6.16 19.03
N PRO A 365 1.97 5.74 20.21
CA PRO A 365 0.88 4.76 20.25
C PRO A 365 -0.34 5.26 19.47
N TYR A 366 -1.10 4.35 18.89
CA TYR A 366 -2.39 4.71 18.31
C TYR A 366 -3.30 5.31 19.39
N PRO A 367 -4.03 6.42 19.07
CA PRO A 367 -4.82 7.11 20.08
C PRO A 367 -6.00 6.26 20.56
N VAL A 368 -6.30 6.39 21.84
CA VAL A 368 -7.45 5.78 22.52
C VAL A 368 -8.15 6.82 23.39
N LEU A 369 -9.37 6.54 23.87
CA LEU A 369 -10.05 7.43 24.83
C LEU A 369 -9.54 7.23 26.25
N GLU A 370 -9.38 5.97 26.66
CA GLU A 370 -8.93 5.61 28.00
C GLU A 370 -7.59 4.85 27.94
N GLU A 371 -6.70 5.15 28.87
CA GLU A 371 -5.39 4.49 28.91
C GLU A 371 -5.51 2.99 29.20
N GLY A 372 -4.85 2.18 28.38
CA GLY A 372 -4.89 0.71 28.45
C GLY A 372 -5.82 0.07 27.44
N GLU A 373 -6.60 0.82 26.70
CA GLU A 373 -7.34 0.32 25.54
C GLU A 373 -6.39 0.00 24.37
N ILE A 374 -6.85 -0.85 23.46
CA ILE A 374 -6.18 -1.18 22.19
C ILE A 374 -7.04 -0.64 21.05
N ASN A 375 -6.42 0.14 20.18
CA ASN A 375 -7.09 0.68 19.00
C ASN A 375 -7.43 -0.44 18.00
N GLN A 376 -8.65 -0.46 17.46
CA GLN A 376 -9.14 -1.57 16.61
C GLN A 376 -8.99 -1.32 15.10
N PHE A 377 -8.39 -0.20 14.70
CA PHE A 377 -8.27 0.23 13.31
C PHE A 377 -6.81 0.53 12.88
N GLY A 378 -5.84 -0.05 13.56
CA GLY A 378 -4.43 0.13 13.18
C GLY A 378 -4.14 -0.24 11.72
N ALA A 379 -3.10 0.35 11.15
CA ALA A 379 -2.73 0.18 9.75
C ALA A 379 -1.99 -1.16 9.48
N LYS A 380 -2.49 -2.26 10.04
CA LYS A 380 -2.02 -3.61 9.71
C LYS A 380 -2.42 -3.94 8.29
N ARG A 381 -1.45 -4.18 7.40
CA ARG A 381 -1.73 -4.53 6.01
C ARG A 381 -2.41 -5.89 5.92
N ASP A 382 -3.34 -6.05 4.96
CA ASP A 382 -3.88 -7.38 4.64
C ASP A 382 -2.78 -8.32 4.17
N ARG A 383 -2.89 -9.59 4.52
CA ARG A 383 -1.95 -10.62 4.05
C ARG A 383 -2.13 -10.94 2.57
N ILE A 384 -3.35 -10.82 2.04
CA ILE A 384 -3.61 -10.90 0.61
C ILE A 384 -3.12 -9.61 -0.04
N ARG A 385 -2.24 -9.74 -1.03
CA ARG A 385 -1.67 -8.62 -1.76
C ARG A 385 -2.25 -8.50 -3.17
N ASN A 386 -1.90 -7.43 -3.86
CA ASN A 386 -2.49 -7.08 -5.16
C ASN A 386 -2.13 -8.03 -6.31
N ALA A 387 -0.99 -8.74 -6.24
CA ALA A 387 -0.63 -9.69 -7.28
C ALA A 387 -1.48 -10.95 -7.17
N SER A 388 -2.52 -11.02 -7.99
CA SER A 388 -3.35 -12.20 -8.18
C SER A 388 -3.42 -12.54 -9.67
N ILE A 389 -3.39 -13.84 -9.99
CA ILE A 389 -3.47 -14.32 -11.38
C ILE A 389 -4.61 -15.33 -11.48
N SER A 390 -5.53 -15.07 -12.42
CA SER A 390 -6.56 -15.99 -12.84
C SER A 390 -6.14 -16.69 -14.14
N VAL A 391 -6.52 -17.94 -14.30
CA VAL A 391 -6.43 -18.66 -15.57
C VAL A 391 -7.70 -18.34 -16.37
N THR A 392 -7.53 -17.89 -17.62
CA THR A 392 -8.68 -17.53 -18.47
C THR A 392 -9.22 -18.75 -19.23
N THR A 393 -10.40 -18.61 -19.83
CA THR A 393 -10.95 -19.63 -20.72
C THR A 393 -10.23 -19.71 -22.08
N GLY A 394 -9.30 -18.80 -22.36
CA GLY A 394 -8.38 -18.88 -23.50
C GLY A 394 -7.23 -19.87 -23.31
N CYS A 395 -6.99 -20.34 -22.08
CA CYS A 395 -5.93 -21.28 -21.75
C CYS A 395 -6.33 -22.72 -22.18
N GLU A 396 -5.53 -23.32 -23.08
CA GLU A 396 -5.75 -24.69 -23.55
C GLU A 396 -5.28 -25.76 -22.55
N ASP A 397 -4.23 -25.47 -21.76
CA ASP A 397 -3.67 -26.37 -20.73
C ASP A 397 -3.68 -25.73 -19.35
N VAL A 398 -4.83 -25.80 -18.68
CA VAL A 398 -5.03 -25.28 -17.31
C VAL A 398 -4.09 -25.96 -16.31
N ALA A 399 -3.79 -27.24 -16.50
CA ALA A 399 -2.88 -27.99 -15.62
C ALA A 399 -1.45 -27.46 -15.72
N LEU A 400 -0.95 -27.17 -16.93
CA LEU A 400 0.34 -26.52 -17.14
C LEU A 400 0.39 -25.13 -16.47
N ALA A 401 -0.64 -24.31 -16.71
CA ALA A 401 -0.75 -22.98 -16.14
C ALA A 401 -0.71 -23.03 -14.60
N LEU A 402 -1.42 -23.97 -13.99
CA LEU A 402 -1.41 -24.18 -12.53
C LEU A 402 -0.05 -24.67 -12.02
N ARG A 403 0.62 -25.60 -12.72
CA ARG A 403 1.97 -26.04 -12.32
C ARG A 403 2.98 -24.89 -12.40
N TRP A 404 2.88 -24.00 -13.41
CA TRP A 404 3.73 -22.83 -13.51
C TRP A 404 3.42 -21.82 -12.38
N LEU A 405 2.16 -21.61 -12.02
CA LEU A 405 1.79 -20.79 -10.87
C LEU A 405 2.25 -21.40 -9.54
N ASN A 406 2.20 -22.73 -9.41
CA ASN A 406 2.69 -23.43 -8.22
C ASN A 406 4.20 -23.30 -8.01
N PHE A 407 4.99 -23.21 -9.10
CA PHE A 407 6.43 -23.01 -9.02
C PHE A 407 6.78 -21.82 -8.10
N TRP A 408 6.01 -20.75 -8.14
CA TRP A 408 6.21 -19.55 -7.32
C TRP A 408 5.90 -19.73 -5.82
N PHE A 409 5.45 -20.92 -5.41
CA PHE A 409 5.23 -21.32 -4.01
C PHE A 409 6.18 -22.41 -3.54
N THR A 410 7.05 -22.91 -4.40
CA THR A 410 8.19 -23.75 -4.05
C THR A 410 9.30 -22.88 -3.44
N GLU A 411 10.25 -23.48 -2.70
CA GLU A 411 11.36 -22.74 -2.09
C GLU A 411 12.13 -21.92 -3.14
N THR A 412 12.48 -22.54 -4.28
CA THR A 412 13.20 -21.86 -5.38
C THR A 412 12.39 -20.70 -5.95
N GLY A 413 11.12 -20.91 -6.25
CA GLY A 413 10.24 -19.89 -6.80
C GLY A 413 9.97 -18.73 -5.82
N VAL A 414 9.80 -19.04 -4.54
CA VAL A 414 9.64 -18.03 -3.48
C VAL A 414 10.89 -17.15 -3.39
N ASN A 415 12.09 -17.74 -3.37
CA ASN A 415 13.33 -16.97 -3.33
C ASN A 415 13.52 -16.11 -4.58
N LEU A 416 13.29 -16.69 -5.75
CA LEU A 416 13.39 -15.96 -7.03
C LEU A 416 12.38 -14.80 -7.10
N ALA A 417 11.15 -15.00 -6.64
CA ALA A 417 10.13 -13.96 -6.63
C ALA A 417 10.45 -12.85 -5.62
N ASN A 418 10.91 -13.18 -4.40
CA ASN A 418 11.13 -12.19 -3.35
C ASN A 418 12.46 -11.46 -3.48
N TYR A 419 13.52 -12.16 -3.88
CA TYR A 419 14.89 -11.63 -3.80
C TYR A 419 15.59 -11.55 -5.14
N GLY A 420 15.08 -12.24 -6.18
CA GLY A 420 15.73 -12.39 -7.47
C GLY A 420 16.74 -13.55 -7.47
N ARG A 421 17.81 -13.41 -8.27
CA ARG A 421 18.84 -14.46 -8.46
C ARG A 421 19.91 -14.38 -7.39
N GLU A 422 20.18 -15.52 -6.73
CA GLU A 422 21.27 -15.63 -5.76
C GLU A 422 22.63 -15.37 -6.41
N GLY A 423 23.50 -14.65 -5.71
CA GLY A 423 24.81 -14.21 -6.21
C GLY A 423 24.74 -13.02 -7.17
N ILE A 424 23.54 -12.52 -7.52
CA ILE A 424 23.33 -11.34 -8.36
C ILE A 424 22.64 -10.25 -7.54
N SER A 425 21.37 -10.41 -7.20
CA SER A 425 20.58 -9.44 -6.46
C SER A 425 20.59 -9.65 -4.95
N TRP A 426 20.85 -10.86 -4.50
CA TRP A 426 20.96 -11.21 -3.08
C TRP A 426 22.00 -12.32 -2.87
N GLU A 427 22.39 -12.51 -1.63
CA GLU A 427 23.32 -13.57 -1.20
C GLU A 427 22.95 -14.12 0.18
N SER A 428 23.18 -15.41 0.37
CA SER A 428 23.08 -16.07 1.67
C SER A 428 24.30 -15.74 2.53
N LYS A 429 24.11 -15.58 3.84
CA LYS A 429 25.18 -15.38 4.83
C LYS A 429 25.51 -16.67 5.57
N ASP A 430 26.71 -16.74 6.15
CA ASP A 430 27.17 -17.88 6.93
C ASP A 430 26.31 -18.21 8.16
N ASP A 431 25.57 -17.23 8.68
CA ASP A 431 24.66 -17.39 9.81
C ASP A 431 23.25 -17.88 9.42
N GLY A 432 23.03 -18.18 8.13
CA GLY A 432 21.75 -18.62 7.59
C GLY A 432 20.76 -17.47 7.30
N THR A 433 21.17 -16.23 7.50
CA THR A 433 20.41 -15.07 7.05
C THR A 433 20.74 -14.73 5.59
N TRP A 434 20.07 -13.75 5.02
CA TRP A 434 20.30 -13.27 3.67
C TRP A 434 20.47 -11.75 3.63
N GLN A 435 20.97 -11.22 2.54
CA GLN A 435 21.01 -9.78 2.29
C GLN A 435 20.93 -9.48 0.80
N PHE A 436 20.43 -8.30 0.44
CA PHE A 436 20.60 -7.79 -0.91
C PHE A 436 22.05 -7.40 -1.18
N THR A 437 22.48 -7.56 -2.42
CA THR A 437 23.82 -7.12 -2.88
C THR A 437 23.84 -5.62 -3.13
N ASP A 438 25.03 -5.07 -3.34
CA ASP A 438 25.21 -3.66 -3.76
C ASP A 438 24.48 -3.34 -5.07
N LEU A 439 24.19 -4.32 -5.92
CA LEU A 439 23.40 -4.13 -7.12
C LEU A 439 21.97 -3.65 -6.80
N VAL A 440 21.44 -4.03 -5.65
CA VAL A 440 20.13 -3.56 -5.17
C VAL A 440 20.27 -2.36 -4.24
N LEU A 441 21.20 -2.43 -3.26
CA LEU A 441 21.33 -1.42 -2.21
C LEU A 441 21.97 -0.11 -2.71
N ASN A 442 22.92 -0.19 -3.65
CA ASN A 442 23.69 0.94 -4.19
C ASN A 442 23.76 0.85 -5.72
N ASN A 443 22.60 0.77 -6.37
CA ASN A 443 22.49 0.47 -7.80
C ASN A 443 23.32 1.41 -8.68
N PRO A 444 24.21 0.88 -9.55
CA PRO A 444 25.10 1.68 -10.38
C PRO A 444 24.39 2.47 -11.49
N ASP A 445 23.17 2.07 -11.88
CA ASP A 445 22.35 2.74 -12.89
C ASP A 445 21.44 3.82 -12.29
N GLY A 446 21.60 4.09 -10.98
CA GLY A 446 20.90 5.17 -10.28
C GLY A 446 19.46 4.85 -9.88
N MET A 447 19.06 3.59 -9.87
CA MET A 447 17.80 3.15 -9.28
C MET A 447 17.87 3.36 -7.76
N SER A 448 16.79 3.80 -7.16
CA SER A 448 16.62 3.70 -5.70
C SER A 448 16.60 2.23 -5.27
N GLU A 449 16.87 1.93 -4.00
CA GLU A 449 16.78 0.56 -3.47
C GLU A 449 15.41 -0.07 -3.77
N PHE A 450 14.33 0.70 -3.60
CA PHE A 450 12.97 0.25 -3.91
C PHE A 450 12.79 -0.12 -5.40
N GLU A 451 13.26 0.73 -6.32
CA GLU A 451 13.21 0.45 -7.76
C GLU A 451 14.08 -0.75 -8.13
N ALA A 452 15.30 -0.82 -7.61
CA ALA A 452 16.23 -1.93 -7.88
C ALA A 452 15.67 -3.26 -7.33
N ARG A 453 15.13 -3.26 -6.12
CA ARG A 453 14.48 -4.43 -5.54
C ARG A 453 13.32 -4.93 -6.41
N SER A 454 12.47 -4.03 -6.89
CA SER A 454 11.35 -4.39 -7.77
C SER A 454 11.79 -4.81 -9.17
N PHE A 455 12.92 -4.30 -9.66
CA PHE A 455 13.48 -4.64 -10.97
C PHE A 455 14.13 -6.03 -10.97
N TYR A 456 14.90 -6.37 -9.92
CA TYR A 456 15.63 -7.64 -9.83
C TYR A 456 14.81 -8.78 -9.20
N SER A 457 13.65 -8.49 -8.60
CA SER A 457 12.72 -9.49 -8.07
C SER A 457 11.38 -9.44 -8.82
N LEU A 458 10.48 -10.39 -8.57
CA LEU A 458 9.18 -10.47 -9.25
C LEU A 458 7.99 -10.37 -8.30
N ALA A 459 8.23 -10.07 -7.02
CA ALA A 459 7.17 -10.04 -6.00
C ALA A 459 6.07 -8.99 -6.26
N ASP A 460 6.35 -7.95 -7.04
CA ASP A 460 5.35 -6.96 -7.41
C ASP A 460 4.46 -7.39 -8.60
N THR A 461 4.80 -8.53 -9.23
CA THR A 461 4.17 -8.99 -10.48
C THR A 461 3.56 -10.38 -10.36
N ILE A 462 4.21 -11.29 -9.61
CA ILE A 462 3.88 -12.71 -9.56
C ILE A 462 3.26 -13.08 -8.20
N PRO A 463 2.19 -13.91 -8.17
CA PRO A 463 1.68 -14.45 -6.92
C PRO A 463 2.71 -15.40 -6.31
N THR A 464 3.04 -15.16 -5.06
CA THR A 464 4.01 -15.95 -4.28
C THR A 464 3.68 -15.87 -2.80
N LYS A 465 4.34 -16.69 -2.00
CA LYS A 465 4.47 -16.45 -0.56
C LYS A 465 5.40 -15.26 -0.39
N LEU A 466 4.82 -14.09 -0.14
CA LEU A 466 5.60 -12.86 0.05
C LEU A 466 6.29 -12.89 1.41
N ASP A 467 7.60 -12.66 1.41
CA ASP A 467 8.36 -12.42 2.62
C ASP A 467 8.38 -10.91 2.93
N PRO A 468 7.71 -10.46 3.99
CA PRO A 468 7.69 -9.04 4.34
C PRO A 468 9.07 -8.51 4.76
N THR A 469 10.02 -9.39 5.15
CA THR A 469 11.37 -8.96 5.55
C THR A 469 12.16 -8.36 4.39
N ARG A 470 11.80 -8.68 3.14
CA ARG A 470 12.39 -8.02 1.95
C ARG A 470 12.15 -6.50 1.92
N GLU A 471 11.05 -6.04 2.51
CA GLU A 471 10.69 -4.63 2.58
C GLU A 471 11.32 -3.92 3.78
N THR A 472 11.83 -4.69 4.75
CA THR A 472 12.38 -4.19 6.00
C THR A 472 13.89 -4.43 6.16
N THR A 473 14.58 -4.84 5.10
CA THR A 473 16.03 -5.13 5.12
C THR A 473 16.89 -3.92 5.54
N GLY A 474 16.43 -2.71 5.23
CA GLY A 474 17.08 -1.46 5.65
C GLY A 474 16.64 -0.95 7.02
N TYR A 475 15.74 -1.65 7.74
CA TYR A 475 15.23 -1.16 9.01
C TYR A 475 16.27 -1.31 10.11
N GLY A 476 16.57 -0.19 10.76
CA GLY A 476 17.36 -0.13 12.00
C GLY A 476 16.49 -0.15 13.26
N ASP A 477 17.10 0.11 14.39
CA ASP A 477 16.42 0.13 15.71
C ASP A 477 15.25 1.12 15.75
N TRP A 478 15.33 2.21 14.98
CA TRP A 478 14.30 3.24 14.96
C TRP A 478 13.04 2.77 14.21
N GLU A 479 13.20 2.21 13.02
CA GLU A 479 12.09 1.69 12.22
C GLU A 479 11.40 0.53 12.94
N TRP A 480 12.17 -0.38 13.52
CA TRP A 480 11.60 -1.45 14.33
C TRP A 480 10.89 -0.93 15.58
N SER A 481 11.37 0.13 16.21
CA SER A 481 10.65 0.78 17.33
C SER A 481 9.30 1.35 16.89
N CYS A 482 9.18 1.82 15.65
CA CYS A 482 7.91 2.26 15.06
C CYS A 482 6.95 1.06 14.86
N VAL A 483 7.41 0.02 14.19
CA VAL A 483 6.62 -1.20 13.96
C VAL A 483 6.10 -1.77 15.28
N ASP A 484 6.98 -1.93 16.27
CA ASP A 484 6.63 -2.48 17.58
C ASP A 484 5.61 -1.61 18.34
N THR A 485 5.80 -0.29 18.33
CA THR A 485 4.88 0.65 18.99
C THR A 485 3.50 0.57 18.36
N TRP A 486 3.42 0.63 17.03
CA TRP A 486 2.14 0.63 16.34
C TRP A 486 1.45 -0.74 16.41
N ALA A 487 2.19 -1.84 16.25
CA ALA A 487 1.64 -3.19 16.34
C ALA A 487 1.16 -3.56 17.75
N SER A 488 1.85 -3.07 18.80
CA SER A 488 1.46 -3.34 20.20
C SER A 488 0.29 -2.50 20.70
N THR A 489 -0.03 -1.39 20.03
CA THR A 489 -1.09 -0.46 20.46
C THR A 489 -2.33 -0.47 19.57
N SER A 490 -2.32 -1.27 18.50
CA SER A 490 -3.45 -1.37 17.59
C SER A 490 -3.66 -2.77 17.03
N THR A 491 -4.89 -3.02 16.59
CA THR A 491 -5.27 -4.17 15.75
C THR A 491 -5.99 -3.67 14.50
N ALA A 492 -6.32 -4.57 13.57
CA ALA A 492 -7.19 -4.27 12.44
C ALA A 492 -8.54 -5.01 12.55
N ALA A 493 -8.98 -5.33 13.77
CA ALA A 493 -10.09 -6.24 14.00
C ALA A 493 -11.43 -5.70 13.48
N TYR A 494 -11.60 -4.38 13.42
CA TYR A 494 -12.84 -3.77 12.95
C TYR A 494 -12.83 -3.38 11.46
N ARG A 495 -11.75 -3.67 10.74
CA ARG A 495 -11.73 -3.46 9.30
C ARG A 495 -12.53 -4.54 8.56
N ILE A 496 -13.19 -4.17 7.48
CA ILE A 496 -13.72 -5.14 6.53
C ILE A 496 -12.53 -5.63 5.69
N SER A 497 -12.33 -6.95 5.63
CA SER A 497 -11.27 -7.54 4.79
C SER A 497 -11.48 -7.18 3.32
N SER A 498 -10.40 -6.92 2.59
CA SER A 498 -10.43 -6.73 1.13
C SER A 498 -10.92 -7.95 0.36
N ALA A 499 -10.93 -9.11 1.00
CA ALA A 499 -11.44 -10.36 0.43
C ALA A 499 -12.97 -10.52 0.58
N VAL A 500 -13.66 -9.60 1.25
CA VAL A 500 -15.12 -9.55 1.30
C VAL A 500 -15.63 -9.08 -0.06
N ALA A 501 -16.36 -9.94 -0.76
CA ALA A 501 -16.91 -9.65 -2.07
C ALA A 501 -18.44 -9.53 -2.02
N LEU A 502 -18.96 -8.44 -2.57
CA LEU A 502 -20.40 -8.28 -2.80
C LEU A 502 -20.83 -9.21 -3.94
N ASN A 503 -22.01 -9.80 -3.83
CA ASN A 503 -22.66 -10.44 -4.97
C ASN A 503 -23.29 -9.39 -5.91
N GLU A 504 -23.91 -9.81 -7.03
CA GLU A 504 -24.45 -8.89 -8.04
C GLU A 504 -25.52 -7.94 -7.45
N GLU A 505 -26.49 -8.47 -6.70
CA GLU A 505 -27.57 -7.68 -6.07
C GLU A 505 -27.04 -6.70 -5.03
N GLU A 506 -26.07 -7.13 -4.23
CA GLU A 506 -25.40 -6.30 -3.22
C GLU A 506 -24.55 -5.19 -3.89
N SER A 507 -23.83 -5.54 -4.97
CA SER A 507 -23.04 -4.58 -5.75
C SER A 507 -23.94 -3.53 -6.41
N ASP A 508 -25.05 -3.94 -7.01
CA ASP A 508 -26.03 -3.03 -7.59
C ASP A 508 -26.63 -2.09 -6.54
N THR A 509 -26.94 -2.62 -5.36
CA THR A 509 -27.42 -1.84 -4.22
C THR A 509 -26.38 -0.81 -3.79
N TYR A 510 -25.15 -1.25 -3.52
CA TYR A 510 -24.07 -0.36 -3.08
C TYR A 510 -23.77 0.72 -4.11
N ASN A 511 -23.61 0.35 -5.38
CA ASN A 511 -23.31 1.29 -6.47
C ASN A 511 -24.45 2.31 -6.71
N THR A 512 -25.69 1.94 -6.40
CA THR A 512 -26.84 2.84 -6.52
C THR A 512 -26.77 3.99 -5.52
N TYR A 513 -26.28 3.75 -4.31
CA TYR A 513 -26.39 4.70 -3.22
C TYR A 513 -25.07 5.31 -2.75
N ALA A 514 -23.95 4.59 -2.88
CA ALA A 514 -22.68 4.97 -2.26
C ALA A 514 -22.18 6.33 -2.70
N THR A 515 -22.18 6.62 -4.00
CA THR A 515 -21.65 7.88 -4.55
C THR A 515 -22.40 9.11 -4.03
N ASP A 516 -23.74 9.05 -3.93
CA ASP A 516 -24.55 10.16 -3.42
C ASP A 516 -24.31 10.37 -1.91
N ILE A 517 -24.19 9.28 -1.16
CA ILE A 517 -23.88 9.31 0.28
C ILE A 517 -22.50 9.91 0.50
N GLU A 518 -21.48 9.44 -0.21
CA GLU A 518 -20.10 9.91 -0.08
C GLU A 518 -19.99 11.39 -0.43
N THR A 519 -20.59 11.81 -1.54
CA THR A 519 -20.60 13.22 -1.95
C THR A 519 -21.24 14.09 -0.87
N TYR A 520 -22.41 13.70 -0.38
CA TYR A 520 -23.10 14.43 0.67
C TYR A 520 -22.31 14.46 1.98
N ALA A 521 -21.72 13.33 2.37
CA ALA A 521 -20.90 13.25 3.57
C ALA A 521 -19.67 14.16 3.46
N MET A 522 -18.91 14.08 2.37
CA MET A 522 -17.74 14.91 2.14
C MET A 522 -18.03 16.40 2.28
N GLU A 523 -19.10 16.87 1.63
CA GLU A 523 -19.50 18.28 1.69
C GLU A 523 -19.84 18.76 3.10
N ASN A 524 -20.39 17.91 3.93
CA ASN A 524 -20.86 18.30 5.28
C ASN A 524 -19.83 18.08 6.36
N LEU A 525 -19.02 17.00 6.28
CA LEU A 525 -17.99 16.71 7.27
C LEU A 525 -16.97 17.84 7.40
N LEU A 526 -16.50 18.36 6.26
CA LEU A 526 -15.58 19.50 6.25
C LEU A 526 -16.20 20.76 6.85
N LYS A 527 -17.49 21.03 6.58
CA LYS A 527 -18.20 22.17 7.17
C LYS A 527 -18.38 22.04 8.68
N PHE A 528 -18.54 20.82 9.18
CA PHE A 528 -18.55 20.55 10.62
C PHE A 528 -17.19 20.84 11.24
N VAL A 529 -16.11 20.35 10.65
CA VAL A 529 -14.75 20.58 11.17
C VAL A 529 -14.38 22.06 11.13
N THR A 530 -14.67 22.76 10.04
CA THR A 530 -14.33 24.19 9.88
C THR A 530 -15.25 25.13 10.66
N GLY A 531 -16.33 24.60 11.26
CA GLY A 531 -17.31 25.40 12.01
C GLY A 531 -18.31 26.16 11.15
N GLU A 532 -18.33 25.91 9.83
CA GLU A 532 -19.36 26.46 8.95
C GLU A 532 -20.76 25.91 9.26
N GLN A 533 -20.82 24.70 9.80
CA GLN A 533 -22.02 24.04 10.31
C GLN A 533 -21.85 23.67 11.78
N ASP A 534 -22.87 23.95 12.59
CA ASP A 534 -22.88 23.57 14.01
C ASP A 534 -23.24 22.09 14.17
N ILE A 535 -22.28 21.29 14.60
CA ILE A 535 -22.42 19.84 14.80
C ILE A 535 -23.56 19.54 15.79
N SER A 536 -23.66 20.32 16.87
CA SER A 536 -24.63 20.05 17.94
C SER A 536 -26.08 20.10 17.46
N THR A 537 -26.36 20.94 16.47
CA THR A 537 -27.71 21.18 15.95
C THR A 537 -27.97 20.52 14.60
N GLN A 538 -26.94 20.36 13.76
CA GLN A 538 -27.10 19.93 12.36
C GLN A 538 -26.70 18.47 12.12
N TYR A 539 -25.92 17.84 13.01
CA TYR A 539 -25.52 16.44 12.84
C TYR A 539 -26.72 15.46 12.82
N PRO A 540 -27.79 15.63 13.63
CA PRO A 540 -28.97 14.77 13.49
C PRO A 540 -29.64 14.85 12.13
N GLU A 541 -29.64 16.01 11.50
CA GLU A 541 -30.17 16.19 10.14
C GLU A 541 -29.24 15.55 9.10
N PHE A 542 -27.92 15.66 9.28
CA PHE A 542 -26.94 14.93 8.47
C PHE A 542 -27.18 13.42 8.51
N GLN A 543 -27.33 12.85 9.70
CA GLN A 543 -27.64 11.42 9.86
C GLN A 543 -28.96 11.02 9.17
N ARG A 544 -30.00 11.85 9.31
CA ARG A 544 -31.29 11.62 8.65
C ARG A 544 -31.16 11.56 7.14
N ILE A 545 -30.41 12.50 6.55
CA ILE A 545 -30.19 12.54 5.11
C ILE A 545 -29.32 11.37 4.63
N CYS A 546 -28.27 10.99 5.35
CA CYS A 546 -27.48 9.79 5.03
C CYS A 546 -28.37 8.53 4.97
N LYS A 547 -29.33 8.38 5.89
CA LYS A 547 -30.29 7.27 5.86
C LYS A 547 -31.20 7.36 4.63
N GLU A 548 -31.72 8.55 4.31
CA GLU A 548 -32.59 8.76 3.13
C GLU A 548 -31.86 8.52 1.81
N LEU A 549 -30.54 8.80 1.75
CA LEU A 549 -29.68 8.49 0.62
C LEU A 549 -29.32 7.00 0.51
N GLY A 550 -29.71 6.15 1.48
CA GLY A 550 -29.56 4.70 1.39
C GLY A 550 -28.40 4.11 2.21
N ALA A 551 -27.86 4.84 3.21
CA ALA A 551 -26.76 4.32 4.04
C ALA A 551 -27.06 2.97 4.68
N GLU A 552 -28.30 2.75 5.17
CA GLU A 552 -28.74 1.49 5.76
C GLU A 552 -28.83 0.36 4.71
N ALA A 553 -29.13 0.66 3.44
CA ALA A 553 -29.12 -0.33 2.35
C ALA A 553 -27.68 -0.77 2.03
N CYS A 554 -26.73 0.16 1.99
CA CYS A 554 -25.31 -0.18 1.83
C CYS A 554 -24.77 -1.03 2.99
N VAL A 555 -25.15 -0.71 4.23
CA VAL A 555 -24.82 -1.53 5.42
C VAL A 555 -25.37 -2.94 5.27
N ALA A 556 -26.62 -3.09 4.83
CA ALA A 556 -27.26 -4.41 4.66
C ALA A 556 -26.56 -5.24 3.54
N ALA A 557 -26.15 -4.60 2.43
CA ALA A 557 -25.41 -5.24 1.37
C ALA A 557 -24.05 -5.79 1.87
N TYR A 558 -23.27 -4.97 2.56
CA TYR A 558 -22.01 -5.42 3.15
C TYR A 558 -22.19 -6.41 4.29
N GLN A 559 -23.27 -6.33 5.07
CA GLN A 559 -23.59 -7.32 6.11
C GLN A 559 -23.80 -8.71 5.51
N GLY A 560 -24.49 -8.80 4.38
CA GLY A 560 -24.65 -10.06 3.63
C GLY A 560 -23.30 -10.64 3.24
N ALA A 561 -22.44 -9.83 2.62
CA ALA A 561 -21.12 -10.23 2.17
C ALA A 561 -20.19 -10.64 3.33
N VAL A 562 -20.13 -9.84 4.41
CA VAL A 562 -19.33 -10.16 5.61
C VAL A 562 -19.82 -11.46 6.26
N THR A 563 -21.13 -11.68 6.33
CA THR A 563 -21.69 -12.91 6.90
C THR A 563 -21.28 -14.14 6.07
N ARG A 564 -21.31 -14.06 4.74
CA ARG A 564 -20.84 -15.14 3.88
C ARG A 564 -19.34 -15.37 4.04
N PHE A 565 -18.54 -14.30 4.05
CA PHE A 565 -17.09 -14.37 4.23
C PHE A 565 -16.69 -15.09 5.53
N ILE A 566 -17.31 -14.73 6.66
CA ILE A 566 -17.02 -15.36 7.97
C ILE A 566 -17.37 -16.86 7.98
N ASN A 567 -18.31 -17.28 7.14
CA ASN A 567 -18.78 -18.68 7.06
C ASN A 567 -18.12 -19.51 5.94
N ARG A 568 -17.12 -18.98 5.23
CA ARG A 568 -16.34 -19.71 4.23
C ARG A 568 -15.56 -20.89 4.79
#